data_7322bb13bd6c818afdbcc0694b1e3f9f
#
_entry.id   7322bb13bd6c818afdbcc0694b1e3f9f
#
_cell.length_a   1.000
_cell.length_b   1.000
_cell.length_c   1.000
_cell.angle_alpha   90.00
_cell.angle_beta   90.00
_cell.angle_gamma   90.00
#
_symmetry.space_group_name_H-M   'P 1'
#
loop_
_entity.id
_entity.type
_entity.pdbx_description
1 polymer ?
#
loop_
_entity_poly.entity_id
_entity_poly.type
_entity_poly.pdbx_seq_one_letter_code
_entity_poly.pdbx_strand_id
1 'polypeptide(L)' 'MRMSLIHKKSDAMLNYVKTVLTRVSFDARLFEKELRKAIKMLIEEEVAELKRWCYVTFADQQHQVILNRCFVVA' A
#
# COMPACT_ATOMS: atom_id res chain seq x y z
N MET A 1 9.63 22.98 9.57
CA MET A 1 10.85 22.48 8.97
C MET A 1 11.14 21.05 9.33
N ARG A 2 11.32 20.80 10.57
CA ARG A 2 11.63 19.46 10.98
C ARG A 2 10.53 18.48 10.69
N MET A 3 9.33 18.97 10.76
CA MET A 3 8.19 18.15 10.38
C MET A 3 8.30 17.68 8.96
N SER A 4 8.78 18.55 8.08
CA SER A 4 8.94 18.19 6.69
C SER A 4 9.89 17.03 6.52
N LEU A 5 10.95 16.99 7.30
CA LEU A 5 11.91 15.92 7.21
C LEU A 5 11.29 14.59 7.58
N ILE A 6 10.49 14.59 8.62
CA ILE A 6 9.82 13.37 9.04
C ILE A 6 8.86 12.90 7.97
N HIS A 7 8.12 13.83 7.39
CA HIS A 7 7.22 13.50 6.31
C HIS A 7 7.96 12.89 5.13
N LYS A 8 9.12 13.43 4.80
CA LYS A 8 9.88 12.92 3.69
C LYS A 8 10.31 11.48 3.88
N LYS A 9 10.67 11.12 5.10
CA LYS A 9 11.02 9.75 5.40
C LYS A 9 9.84 8.84 5.18
N SER A 10 8.68 9.25 5.69
CA SER A 10 7.48 8.47 5.52
C SER A 10 7.13 8.33 4.05
N ASP A 11 7.24 9.44 3.31
CA ASP A 11 6.93 9.42 1.90
C ASP A 11 7.84 8.48 1.13
N ALA A 12 9.11 8.42 1.51
CA ALA A 12 10.05 7.55 0.82
C ALA A 12 9.65 6.10 0.97
N MET A 13 9.29 5.68 2.17
CA MET A 13 8.88 4.32 2.41
C MET A 13 7.57 4.01 1.68
N LEU A 14 6.64 4.93 1.74
CA LEU A 14 5.35 4.75 1.06
C LEU A 14 5.55 4.64 -0.44
N ASN A 15 6.42 5.48 -1.01
CA ASN A 15 6.70 5.43 -2.45
C ASN A 15 7.36 4.12 -2.84
N TYR A 16 8.23 3.61 -1.99
CA TYR A 16 8.85 2.32 -2.24
C TYR A 16 7.79 1.23 -2.30
N VAL A 17 6.87 1.24 -1.35
CA VAL A 17 5.80 0.25 -1.31
C VAL A 17 4.95 0.34 -2.56
N LYS A 18 4.61 1.56 -2.98
CA LYS A 18 3.81 1.74 -4.20
C LYS A 18 4.51 1.16 -5.42
N THR A 19 5.81 1.35 -5.50
CA THR A 19 6.59 0.82 -6.60
C THR A 19 6.57 -0.70 -6.61
N VAL A 20 6.77 -1.31 -5.44
CA VAL A 20 6.75 -2.77 -5.33
C VAL A 20 5.41 -3.33 -5.75
N LEU A 21 4.33 -2.74 -5.23
CA LEU A 21 2.99 -3.23 -5.54
C LEU A 21 2.68 -3.13 -7.03
N THR A 22 3.12 -2.05 -7.66
CA THR A 22 2.92 -1.89 -9.08
C THR A 22 3.64 -2.98 -9.86
N ARG A 23 4.84 -3.32 -9.45
CA ARG A 23 5.63 -4.33 -10.14
C ARG A 23 5.08 -5.73 -9.98
N VAL A 24 4.47 -6.03 -8.84
CA VAL A 24 3.95 -7.38 -8.59
C VAL A 24 2.46 -7.48 -8.85
N SER A 25 1.85 -6.46 -9.41
CA SER A 25 0.40 -6.44 -9.59
C SER A 25 -0.09 -7.53 -10.55
N PHE A 26 0.79 -8.04 -11.40
CA PHE A 26 0.41 -9.10 -12.33
C PHE A 26 0.25 -10.46 -11.65
N ASP A 27 0.72 -10.59 -10.43
CA ASP A 27 0.69 -11.86 -9.70
C ASP A 27 -0.12 -11.65 -8.43
N ALA A 28 -1.33 -12.19 -8.39
CA ALA A 28 -2.25 -11.94 -7.29
C ALA A 28 -1.69 -12.39 -5.93
N ARG A 29 -1.02 -13.51 -5.89
CA ARG A 29 -0.47 -14.02 -4.64
C ARG A 29 0.65 -13.14 -4.14
N LEU A 30 1.53 -12.77 -5.04
CA LEU A 30 2.65 -11.94 -4.69
C LEU A 30 2.18 -10.55 -4.28
N PHE A 31 1.19 -10.03 -5.00
CA PHE A 31 0.61 -8.73 -4.68
C PHE A 31 0.04 -8.73 -3.27
N GLU A 32 -0.73 -9.75 -2.95
CA GLU A 32 -1.33 -9.85 -1.62
C GLU A 32 -0.27 -9.97 -0.54
N LYS A 33 0.74 -10.77 -0.79
CA LYS A 33 1.82 -10.97 0.17
C LYS A 33 2.55 -9.66 0.46
N GLU A 34 2.91 -8.94 -0.60
CA GLU A 34 3.62 -7.68 -0.41
C GLU A 34 2.74 -6.62 0.23
N LEU A 35 1.47 -6.62 -0.11
CA LEU A 35 0.54 -5.68 0.49
C LEU A 35 0.40 -5.92 1.99
N ARG A 36 0.25 -7.16 2.40
CA ARG A 36 0.14 -7.47 3.83
C ARG A 36 1.39 -7.08 4.58
N LYS A 37 2.54 -7.30 3.96
CA LYS A 37 3.81 -6.92 4.55
C LYS A 37 3.89 -5.41 4.73
N ALA A 38 3.47 -4.68 3.71
CA ALA A 38 3.52 -3.22 3.76
C ALA A 38 2.61 -2.66 4.85
N ILE A 39 1.43 -3.23 4.99
CA ILE A 39 0.49 -2.77 6.02
C ILE A 39 1.10 -2.92 7.41
N LYS A 40 1.89 -3.94 7.62
CA LYS A 40 2.55 -4.14 8.91
C LYS A 40 3.72 -3.20 9.13
N MET A 41 4.36 -2.76 8.05
CA MET A 41 5.55 -1.91 8.16
C MET A 41 5.24 -0.44 8.27
N LEU A 42 4.18 0.01 7.65
CA LEU A 42 3.86 1.43 7.57
C LEU A 42 3.11 1.89 8.81
N ILE A 43 3.27 3.16 9.14
CA ILE A 43 2.48 3.74 10.23
C ILE A 43 1.06 3.94 9.74
N GLU A 44 0.17 4.16 10.69
CA GLU A 44 -1.26 4.18 10.43
C GLU A 44 -1.67 5.17 9.34
N GLU A 45 -1.10 6.37 9.38
CA GLU A 45 -1.43 7.39 8.40
C GLU A 45 -0.99 6.99 6.99
N GLU A 46 0.15 6.31 6.91
CA GLU A 46 0.64 5.84 5.63
C GLU A 46 -0.22 4.71 5.10
N VAL A 47 -0.70 3.86 6.00
CA VAL A 47 -1.58 2.78 5.58
C VAL A 47 -2.86 3.35 4.99
N ALA A 48 -3.40 4.39 5.61
CA ALA A 48 -4.62 5.03 5.10
C ALA A 48 -4.40 5.61 3.70
N GLU A 49 -3.26 6.22 3.50
CA GLU A 49 -2.94 6.79 2.20
C GLU A 49 -2.70 5.69 1.17
N LEU A 50 -2.01 4.64 1.56
CA LEU A 50 -1.79 3.50 0.69
C LEU A 50 -3.11 2.89 0.26
N LYS A 51 -4.05 2.77 1.19
CA LYS A 51 -5.36 2.22 0.90
C LYS A 51 -6.04 3.01 -0.21
N ARG A 52 -6.10 4.33 -0.07
CA ARG A 52 -6.72 5.17 -1.09
C ARG A 52 -6.03 5.00 -2.43
N TRP A 53 -4.72 5.03 -2.43
CA TRP A 53 -3.96 4.90 -3.65
C TRP A 53 -4.24 3.55 -4.34
N CYS A 54 -4.28 2.48 -3.54
CA CYS A 54 -4.52 1.15 -4.09
C CYS A 54 -5.88 1.03 -4.74
N TYR A 55 -6.91 1.56 -4.08
CA TYR A 55 -8.26 1.45 -4.62
C TYR A 55 -8.44 2.23 -5.91
N VAL A 56 -7.68 3.29 -6.08
CA VAL A 56 -7.72 4.06 -7.32
C VAL A 56 -6.87 3.41 -8.40
N THR A 57 -5.68 2.97 -8.03
CA THR A 57 -4.72 2.45 -8.99
C THR A 57 -5.10 1.05 -9.48
N PHE A 58 -5.55 0.20 -8.59
CA PHE A 58 -5.92 -1.17 -8.93
C PHE A 58 -7.42 -1.33 -8.84
N ALA A 59 -8.10 -0.68 -9.78
CA ALA A 59 -9.56 -0.60 -9.75
C ALA A 59 -10.27 -1.84 -10.28
N ASP A 60 -9.54 -2.75 -10.90
CA ASP A 60 -10.16 -3.96 -11.44
C ASP A 60 -10.66 -4.85 -10.31
N GLN A 61 -11.66 -5.66 -10.64
CA GLN A 61 -12.34 -6.46 -9.64
C GLN A 61 -11.41 -7.42 -8.92
N GLN A 62 -10.49 -8.02 -9.63
CA GLN A 62 -9.59 -8.98 -9.04
C GLN A 62 -8.75 -8.37 -7.91
N HIS A 63 -8.20 -7.19 -8.17
CA HIS A 63 -7.42 -6.52 -7.13
C HIS A 63 -8.30 -5.99 -6.02
N GLN A 64 -9.52 -5.54 -6.35
CA GLN A 64 -10.44 -5.04 -5.33
C GLN A 64 -10.74 -6.10 -4.28
N VAL A 65 -10.88 -7.34 -4.69
CA VAL A 65 -11.12 -8.44 -3.74
C VAL A 65 -9.95 -8.57 -2.78
N ILE A 66 -8.74 -8.51 -3.30
CA ILE A 66 -7.55 -8.61 -2.47
C ILE A 66 -7.45 -7.42 -1.52
N LEU A 67 -7.70 -6.22 -2.03
CA LEU A 67 -7.64 -5.02 -1.21
C LEU A 67 -8.64 -5.09 -0.06
N ASN A 68 -9.85 -5.52 -0.37
CA ASN A 68 -10.87 -5.64 0.68
C ASN A 68 -10.44 -6.64 1.74
N ARG A 69 -9.81 -7.71 1.32
CA ARG A 69 -9.36 -8.74 2.24
C ARG A 69 -8.26 -8.24 3.16
N CYS A 70 -7.37 -7.42 2.61
CA CYS A 70 -6.23 -6.95 3.37
C CYS A 70 -6.54 -5.73 4.24
N PHE A 71 -7.36 -4.82 3.74
CA PHE A 71 -7.60 -3.55 4.43
C PHE A 71 -8.82 -3.53 5.33
N VAL A 72 -9.81 -4.35 5.02
CA VAL A 72 -11.08 -4.28 5.74
C VAL A 72 -11.16 -5.24 6.90
N VAL A 73 -10.29 -6.19 6.94
CA VAL A 73 -10.24 -7.15 8.02
C VAL A 73 -9.78 -6.46 9.26
N ALA A 74 -10.44 -6.15 10.16
CA ALA A 74 -9.88 -5.53 11.35
C ALA A 74 -10.48 -6.10 12.59
#